data_022150bee70839833cf15209b678155b
#
_entry.id   022150bee70839833cf15209b678155b
#
_cell.length_a   1.000
_cell.length_b   1.000
_cell.length_c   1.000
_cell.angle_alpha   90.00
_cell.angle_beta   90.00
_cell.angle_gamma   90.00
#
_symmetry.space_group_name_H-M   'P 1'
#
loop_
_entity.id
_entity.type
_entity.pdbx_description
1 polymer ?
#
loop_
_entity_poly.entity_id
_entity_poly.type
_entity_poly.pdbx_seq_one_letter_code
_entity_poly.pdbx_strand_id
1 'polypeptide(L)'
;MSDQLIRAISKDGHIKATAVSTRALTERARQIHKALPVATAALGRTLAAVSMMGNALKEDGASVTLQIKGGGPLGTLLAVSDNQGNVRGTVDNPVVDLPLRPDGKLDVGAAVGHEGTLTVIRDLNMKEPYVGSVSLLGGEIAEDLAAYFVESEQIPTACGLGVLVDRDQSVLAAGGYLIQLLPGAGEDVIAKVEGSLMAAGPVTGLLRNDPDPEAMLRHALSDFDLEILERSPIEYRCYCSRDRMERALISLGPEELQAMIDEQGSADLTCRFCDNVQHVSKADLEAMVRGLQKKM
;
A
#
# COMPACT_ATOMS: atom_id res chain seq x y z
N MET A 1 -13.94 -15.15 -2.27
CA MET A 1 -12.96 -15.47 -1.22
C MET A 1 -12.53 -14.17 -0.59
N SER A 2 -12.26 -14.14 0.71
CA SER A 2 -11.70 -12.97 1.40
C SER A 2 -10.21 -12.85 1.06
N ASP A 3 -9.69 -11.63 1.00
CA ASP A 3 -8.26 -11.38 0.82
C ASP A 3 -7.48 -11.92 2.02
N GLN A 4 -6.28 -12.42 1.76
CA GLN A 4 -5.47 -13.12 2.76
C GLN A 4 -3.99 -12.72 2.64
N LEU A 5 -3.33 -12.77 3.79
CA LEU A 5 -1.89 -12.67 3.92
C LEU A 5 -1.36 -13.98 4.51
N ILE A 6 -0.23 -14.44 3.99
CA ILE A 6 0.51 -15.56 4.56
C ILE A 6 1.96 -15.17 4.83
N ARG A 7 2.54 -15.80 5.84
CA ARG A 7 3.98 -15.77 6.12
C ARG A 7 4.53 -17.18 6.07
N ALA A 8 5.66 -17.32 5.45
CA ALA A 8 6.33 -18.61 5.29
C ALA A 8 7.83 -18.49 5.52
N ILE A 9 8.45 -19.62 5.82
CA ILE A 9 9.90 -19.80 5.88
C ILE A 9 10.27 -21.05 5.07
N SER A 10 11.43 -21.04 4.43
CA SER A 10 11.97 -22.29 3.86
C SER A 10 12.49 -23.19 4.98
N LYS A 11 12.31 -24.52 4.86
CA LYS A 11 12.74 -25.47 5.90
C LYS A 11 14.23 -25.46 6.15
N ASP A 12 15.02 -25.06 5.16
CA ASP A 12 16.47 -24.87 5.29
C ASP A 12 16.85 -23.58 6.04
N GLY A 13 15.87 -22.72 6.34
CA GLY A 13 16.07 -21.49 7.11
C GLY A 13 16.71 -20.33 6.33
N HIS A 14 16.84 -20.42 5.01
CA HIS A 14 17.52 -19.40 4.21
C HIS A 14 16.59 -18.31 3.66
N ILE A 15 15.28 -18.57 3.61
CA ILE A 15 14.29 -17.69 2.98
C ILE A 15 13.14 -17.43 3.94
N LYS A 16 12.79 -16.16 4.11
CA LYS A 16 11.52 -15.70 4.66
C LYS A 16 10.67 -15.12 3.53
N ALA A 17 9.41 -15.50 3.45
CA ALA A 17 8.50 -15.01 2.43
C ALA A 17 7.17 -14.56 3.04
N THR A 18 6.62 -13.50 2.47
CA THR A 18 5.25 -13.03 2.77
C THR A 18 4.52 -12.88 1.44
N ALA A 19 3.28 -13.36 1.36
CA ALA A 19 2.47 -13.22 0.17
C ALA A 19 1.04 -12.79 0.51
N VAL A 20 0.41 -12.07 -0.42
CA VAL A 20 -0.94 -11.54 -0.25
C VAL A 20 -1.78 -11.77 -1.51
N SER A 21 -3.05 -12.08 -1.32
CA SER A 21 -4.10 -11.85 -2.30
C SER A 21 -4.92 -10.63 -1.87
N THR A 22 -5.11 -9.66 -2.77
CA THR A 22 -5.66 -8.33 -2.45
C THR A 22 -6.74 -7.88 -3.42
N ARG A 23 -7.44 -8.83 -4.06
CA ARG A 23 -8.44 -8.52 -5.08
C ARG A 23 -9.59 -7.67 -4.54
N ALA A 24 -10.18 -8.06 -3.40
CA ALA A 24 -11.35 -7.38 -2.86
C ALA A 24 -10.99 -5.99 -2.30
N LEU A 25 -9.86 -5.86 -1.60
CA LEU A 25 -9.42 -4.57 -1.07
C LEU A 25 -8.98 -3.60 -2.18
N THR A 26 -8.37 -4.11 -3.28
CA THR A 26 -8.01 -3.29 -4.45
C THR A 26 -9.27 -2.83 -5.19
N GLU A 27 -10.25 -3.71 -5.38
CA GLU A 27 -11.54 -3.33 -5.97
C GLU A 27 -12.27 -2.30 -5.10
N ARG A 28 -12.24 -2.44 -3.76
CA ARG A 28 -12.81 -1.45 -2.84
C ARG A 28 -12.13 -0.08 -2.98
N ALA A 29 -10.78 -0.06 -3.07
CA ALA A 29 -10.03 1.18 -3.30
C ALA A 29 -10.39 1.82 -4.65
N ARG A 30 -10.50 1.03 -5.72
CA ARG A 30 -10.93 1.50 -7.04
C ARG A 30 -12.30 2.18 -6.97
N GLN A 31 -13.26 1.58 -6.30
CA GLN A 31 -14.62 2.10 -6.17
C GLN A 31 -14.66 3.41 -5.38
N ILE A 32 -13.94 3.50 -4.24
CA ILE A 32 -13.84 4.70 -3.41
C ILE A 32 -13.28 5.86 -4.22
N HIS A 33 -12.16 5.64 -4.90
CA HIS A 33 -11.45 6.70 -5.62
C HIS A 33 -11.92 6.89 -7.06
N LYS A 34 -12.85 6.04 -7.56
CA LYS A 34 -13.28 6.01 -8.96
C LYS A 34 -12.09 5.92 -9.92
N ALA A 35 -11.10 5.11 -9.54
CA ALA A 35 -9.82 5.04 -10.22
C ALA A 35 -9.93 4.32 -11.56
N LEU A 36 -9.31 4.90 -12.61
CA LEU A 36 -9.13 4.28 -13.91
C LEU A 36 -8.10 3.13 -13.85
N PRO A 37 -8.02 2.26 -14.87
CA PRO A 37 -7.22 1.03 -14.80
C PRO A 37 -5.77 1.20 -14.38
N VAL A 38 -5.06 2.20 -14.91
CA VAL A 38 -3.63 2.40 -14.57
C VAL A 38 -3.46 2.88 -13.12
N ALA A 39 -4.34 3.77 -12.65
CA ALA A 39 -4.36 4.23 -11.27
C ALA A 39 -4.75 3.10 -10.31
N THR A 40 -5.71 2.25 -10.71
CA THR A 40 -6.10 1.04 -9.97
C THR A 40 -4.92 0.08 -9.83
N ALA A 41 -4.17 -0.13 -10.91
CA ALA A 41 -3.00 -1.00 -10.89
C ALA A 41 -1.89 -0.46 -9.98
N ALA A 42 -1.57 0.84 -10.07
CA ALA A 42 -0.57 1.48 -9.23
C ALA A 42 -0.97 1.46 -7.75
N LEU A 43 -2.19 1.88 -7.42
CA LEU A 43 -2.68 1.89 -6.04
C LEU A 43 -2.77 0.47 -5.46
N GLY A 44 -3.27 -0.50 -6.22
CA GLY A 44 -3.39 -1.90 -5.78
C GLY A 44 -2.04 -2.54 -5.50
N ARG A 45 -1.00 -2.29 -6.33
CA ARG A 45 0.37 -2.72 -6.05
C ARG A 45 0.90 -2.09 -4.76
N THR A 46 0.66 -0.79 -4.56
CA THR A 46 1.07 -0.07 -3.35
C THR A 46 0.38 -0.62 -2.09
N LEU A 47 -0.93 -0.94 -2.19
CA LEU A 47 -1.69 -1.56 -1.11
C LEU A 47 -1.18 -2.97 -0.76
N ALA A 48 -0.90 -3.80 -1.76
CA ALA A 48 -0.32 -5.12 -1.55
C ALA A 48 1.06 -5.04 -0.86
N ALA A 49 1.92 -4.14 -1.34
CA ALA A 49 3.24 -3.89 -0.77
C ALA A 49 3.16 -3.48 0.71
N VAL A 50 2.35 -2.44 1.02
CA VAL A 50 2.25 -1.92 2.38
C VAL A 50 1.60 -2.91 3.35
N SER A 51 0.67 -3.76 2.87
CA SER A 51 0.07 -4.84 3.67
C SER A 51 1.12 -5.83 4.18
N MET A 52 1.99 -6.30 3.28
CA MET A 52 3.09 -7.20 3.64
C MET A 52 4.10 -6.56 4.60
N MET A 53 4.38 -5.26 4.42
CA MET A 53 5.27 -4.51 5.31
C MET A 53 4.65 -4.29 6.68
N GLY A 54 3.35 -3.98 6.75
CA GLY A 54 2.64 -3.75 8.00
C GLY A 54 2.55 -5.00 8.86
N ASN A 55 2.21 -6.14 8.27
CA ASN A 55 2.16 -7.42 9.01
C ASN A 55 3.53 -7.87 9.57
N ALA A 56 4.63 -7.29 9.07
CA ALA A 56 5.96 -7.53 9.63
C ALA A 56 6.22 -6.78 10.95
N LEU A 57 5.40 -5.77 11.30
CA LEU A 57 5.52 -5.01 12.55
C LEU A 57 5.00 -5.85 13.72
N LYS A 58 5.73 -5.78 14.85
CA LYS A 58 5.39 -6.58 16.05
C LYS A 58 4.63 -5.80 17.10
N GLU A 59 4.79 -4.49 17.10
CA GLU A 59 4.26 -3.59 18.13
C GLU A 59 2.76 -3.38 17.90
N ASP A 60 1.96 -3.52 18.95
CA ASP A 60 0.52 -3.25 18.91
C ASP A 60 0.25 -1.77 18.56
N GLY A 61 -0.66 -1.57 17.62
CA GLY A 61 -1.02 -0.23 17.13
C GLY A 61 0.03 0.42 16.24
N ALA A 62 1.14 -0.27 15.94
CA ALA A 62 2.12 0.20 14.97
C ALA A 62 1.52 0.28 13.56
N SER A 63 2.09 1.15 12.74
CA SER A 63 1.69 1.30 11.34
C SER A 63 2.88 1.59 10.43
N VAL A 64 2.72 1.23 9.17
CA VAL A 64 3.66 1.62 8.12
C VAL A 64 2.93 2.42 7.05
N THR A 65 3.56 3.51 6.63
CA THR A 65 3.11 4.33 5.50
C THR A 65 4.12 4.19 4.37
N LEU A 66 3.60 3.88 3.18
CA LEU A 66 4.36 3.88 1.94
C LEU A 66 3.89 5.06 1.10
N GLN A 67 4.81 5.96 0.78
CA GLN A 67 4.57 7.11 -0.09
C GLN A 67 5.46 7.03 -1.31
N ILE A 68 4.87 7.19 -2.49
CA ILE A 68 5.58 7.19 -3.77
C ILE A 68 5.26 8.49 -4.50
N LYS A 69 6.32 9.23 -4.83
CA LYS A 69 6.26 10.48 -5.60
C LYS A 69 7.26 10.38 -6.74
N GLY A 70 6.78 10.02 -7.93
CA GLY A 70 7.63 9.79 -9.08
C GLY A 70 7.63 10.93 -10.13
N GLY A 71 6.82 11.98 -9.91
CA GLY A 71 6.68 13.08 -10.88
C GLY A 71 5.80 12.75 -12.08
N GLY A 72 5.21 11.56 -12.14
CA GLY A 72 4.27 11.17 -13.19
C GLY A 72 2.85 11.70 -12.96
N PRO A 73 1.93 11.50 -13.93
CA PRO A 73 0.60 12.08 -13.92
C PRO A 73 -0.31 11.61 -12.79
N LEU A 74 -0.05 10.47 -12.14
CA LEU A 74 -0.78 10.01 -10.97
C LEU A 74 -0.58 10.90 -9.73
N GLY A 75 0.50 11.69 -9.70
CA GLY A 75 0.89 12.43 -8.51
C GLY A 75 1.41 11.50 -7.41
N THR A 76 0.97 11.75 -6.18
CA THR A 76 1.40 10.95 -5.02
C THR A 76 0.52 9.73 -4.84
N LEU A 77 1.13 8.57 -4.70
CA LEU A 77 0.52 7.36 -4.13
C LEU A 77 0.85 7.31 -2.64
N LEU A 78 -0.16 7.14 -1.82
CA LEU A 78 -0.01 7.00 -0.36
C LEU A 78 -0.83 5.82 0.13
N ALA A 79 -0.17 4.89 0.80
CA ALA A 79 -0.85 3.75 1.43
C ALA A 79 -0.34 3.53 2.85
N VAL A 80 -1.23 3.10 3.73
CA VAL A 80 -0.96 2.84 5.15
C VAL A 80 -1.47 1.47 5.53
N SER A 81 -0.66 0.72 6.25
CA SER A 81 -1.07 -0.57 6.86
C SER A 81 -0.90 -0.53 8.37
N ASP A 82 -1.78 -1.22 9.08
CA ASP A 82 -1.56 -1.59 10.48
C ASP A 82 -0.68 -2.84 10.60
N ASN A 83 -0.39 -3.26 11.83
CA ASN A 83 0.39 -4.46 12.12
C ASN A 83 -0.36 -5.79 11.87
N GLN A 84 -1.62 -5.74 11.44
CA GLN A 84 -2.40 -6.90 11.01
C GLN A 84 -2.45 -7.05 9.49
N GLY A 85 -1.88 -6.09 8.74
CA GLY A 85 -1.90 -6.07 7.28
C GLY A 85 -3.15 -5.44 6.67
N ASN A 86 -4.09 -4.88 7.47
CA ASN A 86 -5.20 -4.12 6.93
C ASN A 86 -4.74 -2.78 6.37
N VAL A 87 -5.30 -2.37 5.25
CA VAL A 87 -4.76 -1.24 4.49
C VAL A 87 -5.79 -0.17 4.18
N ARG A 88 -5.29 1.04 3.95
CA ARG A 88 -5.98 2.13 3.27
C ARG A 88 -4.99 2.89 2.40
N GLY A 89 -5.45 3.47 1.32
CA GLY A 89 -4.56 4.22 0.43
C GLY A 89 -5.32 5.24 -0.40
N THR A 90 -4.59 6.12 -1.06
CA THR A 90 -5.10 7.15 -1.96
C THR A 90 -4.09 7.43 -3.06
N VAL A 91 -4.55 8.00 -4.16
CA VAL A 91 -3.76 8.53 -5.26
C VAL A 91 -4.25 9.95 -5.56
N ASP A 92 -3.34 10.87 -5.84
CA ASP A 92 -3.72 12.27 -6.04
C ASP A 92 -4.60 12.45 -7.30
N ASN A 93 -4.28 11.76 -8.39
CA ASN A 93 -5.04 11.79 -9.63
C ASN A 93 -5.49 10.39 -10.07
N PRO A 94 -6.69 9.94 -9.66
CA PRO A 94 -7.19 8.59 -9.96
C PRO A 94 -7.72 8.44 -11.39
N VAL A 95 -7.94 9.53 -12.14
CA VAL A 95 -8.55 9.54 -13.47
C VAL A 95 -7.53 9.65 -14.61
N VAL A 96 -6.29 9.24 -14.33
CA VAL A 96 -5.25 9.18 -15.36
C VAL A 96 -5.54 8.04 -16.33
N ASP A 97 -5.52 8.34 -17.63
CA ASP A 97 -5.62 7.39 -18.72
C ASP A 97 -4.36 7.50 -19.59
N LEU A 98 -3.67 6.38 -19.77
CA LEU A 98 -2.48 6.28 -20.61
C LEU A 98 -2.66 5.16 -21.63
N PRO A 99 -2.04 5.29 -22.84
CA PRO A 99 -1.98 4.20 -23.79
C PRO A 99 -1.37 2.94 -23.17
N LEU A 100 -1.84 1.79 -23.59
CA LEU A 100 -1.21 0.53 -23.21
C LEU A 100 0.22 0.47 -23.78
N ARG A 101 1.09 -0.22 -23.06
CA ARG A 101 2.43 -0.57 -23.54
C ARG A 101 2.34 -1.46 -24.79
N PRO A 102 3.40 -1.55 -25.61
CA PRO A 102 3.40 -2.42 -26.79
C PRO A 102 3.10 -3.90 -26.52
N ASP A 103 3.36 -4.37 -25.29
CA ASP A 103 3.03 -5.71 -24.81
C ASP A 103 1.56 -5.87 -24.32
N GLY A 104 0.76 -4.82 -24.49
CA GLY A 104 -0.67 -4.80 -24.10
C GLY A 104 -0.93 -4.58 -22.60
N LYS A 105 0.10 -4.29 -21.81
CA LYS A 105 -0.03 -4.03 -20.37
C LYS A 105 -0.25 -2.55 -20.07
N LEU A 106 -0.81 -2.28 -18.89
CA LEU A 106 -0.91 -0.93 -18.33
C LEU A 106 0.49 -0.36 -18.05
N ASP A 107 0.73 0.89 -18.44
CA ASP A 107 2.02 1.56 -18.23
C ASP A 107 2.06 2.23 -16.85
N VAL A 108 2.26 1.40 -15.82
CA VAL A 108 2.30 1.87 -14.43
C VAL A 108 3.54 2.73 -14.19
N GLY A 109 4.69 2.34 -14.75
CA GLY A 109 5.93 3.10 -14.63
C GLY A 109 5.80 4.52 -15.17
N ALA A 110 5.24 4.70 -16.37
CA ALA A 110 4.99 6.03 -16.92
C ALA A 110 3.94 6.82 -16.11
N ALA A 111 2.93 6.14 -15.56
CA ALA A 111 1.90 6.79 -14.75
C ALA A 111 2.42 7.31 -13.41
N VAL A 112 3.29 6.54 -12.75
CA VAL A 112 3.95 6.91 -11.49
C VAL A 112 5.08 7.91 -11.73
N GLY A 113 5.87 7.69 -12.79
CA GLY A 113 7.13 8.40 -13.05
C GLY A 113 8.27 7.84 -12.20
N HIS A 114 9.49 8.29 -12.51
CA HIS A 114 10.72 7.83 -11.84
C HIS A 114 11.62 8.98 -11.35
N GLU A 115 11.22 10.22 -11.57
CA GLU A 115 11.95 11.41 -11.09
C GLU A 115 11.49 11.78 -9.67
N GLY A 116 11.83 10.94 -8.69
CA GLY A 116 11.38 11.16 -7.32
C GLY A 116 11.73 10.04 -6.37
N THR A 117 10.91 9.85 -5.32
CA THR A 117 11.26 8.99 -4.20
C THR A 117 10.15 8.03 -3.79
N LEU A 118 10.57 6.86 -3.29
CA LEU A 118 9.78 5.96 -2.46
C LEU A 118 10.21 6.18 -1.01
N THR A 119 9.24 6.53 -0.16
CA THR A 119 9.47 6.80 1.26
C THR A 119 8.62 5.87 2.12
N VAL A 120 9.26 5.24 3.08
CA VAL A 120 8.62 4.37 4.09
C VAL A 120 8.71 5.04 5.44
N ILE A 121 7.57 5.18 6.11
CA ILE A 121 7.46 5.73 7.47
C ILE A 121 6.90 4.63 8.36
N ARG A 122 7.66 4.23 9.39
CA ARG A 122 7.22 3.26 10.40
C ARG A 122 6.94 3.99 11.70
N ASP A 123 5.68 4.03 12.09
CA ASP A 123 5.25 4.51 13.40
C ASP A 123 5.15 3.30 14.33
N LEU A 124 6.10 3.19 15.23
CA LEU A 124 6.20 2.12 16.23
C LEU A 124 5.70 2.59 17.61
N ASN A 125 4.88 3.64 17.67
CA ASN A 125 4.43 4.30 18.90
C ASN A 125 5.61 4.88 19.73
N MET A 126 6.73 5.17 19.08
CA MET A 126 7.86 5.85 19.67
C MET A 126 7.70 7.38 19.52
N LYS A 127 8.61 8.14 20.18
CA LYS A 127 8.58 9.62 20.11
C LYS A 127 8.66 10.16 18.68
N GLU A 128 9.44 9.50 17.83
CA GLU A 128 9.63 9.85 16.43
C GLU A 128 9.49 8.59 15.57
N PRO A 129 8.83 8.66 14.41
CA PRO A 129 8.76 7.53 13.50
C PRO A 129 10.11 7.30 12.81
N TYR A 130 10.38 6.07 12.44
CA TYR A 130 11.47 5.76 11.53
C TYR A 130 11.10 6.12 10.10
N VAL A 131 11.98 6.81 9.38
CA VAL A 131 11.77 7.24 8.00
C VAL A 131 12.94 6.77 7.13
N GLY A 132 12.66 5.96 6.12
CA GLY A 132 13.61 5.59 5.08
C GLY A 132 13.13 6.07 3.72
N SER A 133 14.04 6.53 2.86
CA SER A 133 13.70 7.02 1.52
C SER A 133 14.77 6.63 0.51
N VAL A 134 14.35 6.22 -0.69
CA VAL A 134 15.23 5.90 -1.82
C VAL A 134 14.72 6.56 -3.09
N SER A 135 15.60 6.76 -4.06
CA SER A 135 15.21 7.21 -5.41
C SER A 135 14.45 6.10 -6.13
N LEU A 136 13.46 6.49 -6.93
CA LEU A 136 12.76 5.52 -7.79
C LEU A 136 13.66 5.07 -8.92
N LEU A 137 13.59 3.78 -9.26
CA LEU A 137 14.27 3.19 -10.41
C LEU A 137 13.42 3.31 -11.68
N GLY A 138 12.16 2.92 -11.61
CA GLY A 138 11.28 2.84 -12.78
C GLY A 138 9.82 3.22 -12.54
N GLY A 139 9.41 3.42 -11.29
CA GLY A 139 8.00 3.65 -10.96
C GLY A 139 7.11 2.40 -11.09
N GLU A 140 7.68 1.23 -11.35
CA GLU A 140 6.95 -0.05 -11.43
C GLU A 140 6.55 -0.60 -10.04
N ILE A 141 6.93 0.10 -8.97
CA ILE A 141 6.62 -0.14 -7.56
C ILE A 141 7.31 -1.38 -6.99
N ALA A 142 7.25 -2.54 -7.67
CA ALA A 142 7.86 -3.77 -7.18
C ALA A 142 9.40 -3.69 -7.15
N GLU A 143 9.99 -3.18 -8.23
CA GLU A 143 11.43 -2.97 -8.35
C GLU A 143 11.90 -1.88 -7.40
N ASP A 144 11.14 -0.79 -7.31
CA ASP A 144 11.44 0.34 -6.41
C ASP A 144 11.39 -0.11 -4.93
N LEU A 145 10.44 -0.99 -4.58
CA LEU A 145 10.36 -1.55 -3.24
C LEU A 145 11.50 -2.53 -2.94
N ALA A 146 11.90 -3.36 -3.91
CA ALA A 146 13.06 -4.24 -3.77
C ALA A 146 14.34 -3.42 -3.54
N ALA A 147 14.53 -2.34 -4.29
CA ALA A 147 15.63 -1.40 -4.09
C ALA A 147 15.62 -0.77 -2.69
N TYR A 148 14.43 -0.35 -2.20
CA TYR A 148 14.30 0.16 -0.83
C TYR A 148 14.79 -0.83 0.21
N PHE A 149 14.42 -2.10 0.10
CA PHE A 149 14.88 -3.11 1.06
C PHE A 149 16.39 -3.33 1.01
N VAL A 150 17.00 -3.27 -0.17
CA VAL A 150 18.44 -3.44 -0.33
C VAL A 150 19.20 -2.21 0.17
N GLU A 151 18.80 -1.01 -0.26
CA GLU A 151 19.53 0.23 0.01
C GLU A 151 19.32 0.77 1.42
N SER A 152 18.07 0.74 1.90
CA SER A 152 17.69 1.32 3.19
C SER A 152 17.70 0.31 4.33
N GLU A 153 17.23 -0.92 4.10
CA GLU A 153 17.10 -1.96 5.12
C GLU A 153 18.28 -2.94 5.10
N GLN A 154 19.08 -2.96 4.03
CA GLN A 154 20.19 -3.89 3.81
C GLN A 154 19.74 -5.36 3.80
N ILE A 155 18.52 -5.61 3.34
CA ILE A 155 17.94 -6.94 3.24
C ILE A 155 17.76 -7.30 1.76
N PRO A 156 18.51 -8.28 1.22
CA PRO A 156 18.29 -8.77 -0.14
C PRO A 156 16.86 -9.27 -0.30
N THR A 157 16.11 -8.64 -1.21
CA THR A 157 14.66 -8.85 -1.33
C THR A 157 14.26 -8.97 -2.79
N ALA A 158 13.51 -10.01 -3.11
CA ALA A 158 12.75 -10.11 -4.36
C ALA A 158 11.30 -9.71 -4.09
N CYS A 159 10.74 -8.86 -4.94
CA CYS A 159 9.38 -8.37 -4.84
C CYS A 159 8.62 -8.62 -6.14
N GLY A 160 7.46 -9.25 -6.05
CA GLY A 160 6.53 -9.41 -7.16
C GLY A 160 5.18 -8.83 -6.79
N LEU A 161 4.68 -7.88 -7.58
CA LEU A 161 3.37 -7.24 -7.39
C LEU A 161 2.60 -7.28 -8.70
N GLY A 162 1.29 -7.48 -8.62
CA GLY A 162 0.45 -7.53 -9.81
C GLY A 162 -0.99 -7.15 -9.54
N VAL A 163 -1.58 -6.40 -10.48
CA VAL A 163 -3.02 -6.11 -10.53
C VAL A 163 -3.48 -6.30 -11.96
N LEU A 164 -4.50 -7.12 -12.16
CA LEU A 164 -5.15 -7.34 -13.44
C LEU A 164 -6.53 -6.72 -13.40
N VAL A 165 -6.75 -5.76 -14.30
CA VAL A 165 -8.03 -5.05 -14.47
C VAL A 165 -8.71 -5.54 -15.73
N ASP A 166 -10.01 -5.81 -15.67
CA ASP A 166 -10.83 -6.24 -16.81
C ASP A 166 -11.25 -5.04 -17.67
N ARG A 167 -11.89 -5.32 -18.81
CA ARG A 167 -12.42 -4.31 -19.73
C ARG A 167 -13.55 -3.48 -19.12
N ASP A 168 -14.31 -4.03 -18.19
CA ASP A 168 -15.32 -3.32 -17.40
C ASP A 168 -14.73 -2.53 -16.23
N GLN A 169 -13.39 -2.48 -16.15
CA GLN A 169 -12.57 -1.83 -15.11
C GLN A 169 -12.60 -2.53 -13.73
N SER A 170 -13.27 -3.66 -13.57
CA SER A 170 -13.23 -4.45 -12.34
C SER A 170 -11.87 -5.13 -12.15
N VAL A 171 -11.49 -5.37 -10.88
CA VAL A 171 -10.25 -6.07 -10.54
C VAL A 171 -10.46 -7.58 -10.62
N LEU A 172 -9.78 -8.25 -11.56
CA LEU A 172 -9.79 -9.70 -11.73
C LEU A 172 -8.86 -10.43 -10.76
N ALA A 173 -7.64 -9.90 -10.61
CA ALA A 173 -6.62 -10.44 -9.71
C ALA A 173 -5.75 -9.31 -9.18
N ALA A 174 -5.37 -9.37 -7.91
CA ALA A 174 -4.43 -8.44 -7.29
C ALA A 174 -3.71 -9.13 -6.14
N GLY A 175 -2.43 -8.79 -5.94
CA GLY A 175 -1.63 -9.32 -4.85
C GLY A 175 -0.14 -9.27 -5.17
N GLY A 176 0.62 -10.04 -4.40
CA GLY A 176 2.06 -10.10 -4.57
C GLY A 176 2.77 -10.89 -3.48
N TYR A 177 4.08 -10.86 -3.57
CA TYR A 177 4.98 -11.47 -2.58
C TYR A 177 6.21 -10.61 -2.32
N LEU A 178 6.76 -10.77 -1.12
CA LEU A 178 8.09 -10.34 -0.70
C LEU A 178 8.86 -11.57 -0.27
N ILE A 179 10.01 -11.80 -0.87
CA ILE A 179 10.91 -12.92 -0.57
C ILE A 179 12.24 -12.32 -0.12
N GLN A 180 12.63 -12.61 1.11
CA GLN A 180 13.80 -12.04 1.76
C GLN A 180 14.78 -13.15 2.13
N LEU A 181 16.05 -12.93 1.78
CA LEU A 181 17.12 -13.82 2.20
C LEU A 181 17.42 -13.61 3.68
N LEU A 182 17.62 -14.71 4.39
CA LEU A 182 18.04 -14.71 5.78
C LEU A 182 19.57 -14.80 5.87
N PRO A 183 20.17 -14.34 7.00
CA PRO A 183 21.61 -14.46 7.19
C PRO A 183 22.10 -15.91 7.01
N GLY A 184 23.15 -16.06 6.22
CA GLY A 184 23.72 -17.38 5.90
C GLY A 184 23.27 -17.99 4.57
N ALA A 185 22.32 -17.36 3.86
CA ALA A 185 21.98 -17.74 2.49
C ALA A 185 23.17 -17.49 1.55
N GLY A 186 23.62 -18.53 0.84
CA GLY A 186 24.72 -18.45 -0.12
C GLY A 186 24.28 -18.02 -1.52
N GLU A 187 25.24 -17.85 -2.44
CA GLU A 187 24.96 -17.50 -3.84
C GLU A 187 24.12 -18.56 -4.57
N ASP A 188 24.24 -19.82 -4.18
CA ASP A 188 23.45 -20.92 -4.70
C ASP A 188 21.95 -20.78 -4.38
N VAL A 189 21.63 -20.29 -3.17
CA VAL A 189 20.25 -19.99 -2.76
C VAL A 189 19.70 -18.82 -3.59
N ILE A 190 20.49 -17.78 -3.81
CA ILE A 190 20.12 -16.64 -4.65
C ILE A 190 19.78 -17.10 -6.06
N ALA A 191 20.69 -17.82 -6.71
CA ALA A 191 20.49 -18.32 -8.08
C ALA A 191 19.25 -19.22 -8.19
N LYS A 192 18.99 -20.04 -7.16
CA LYS A 192 17.82 -20.90 -7.09
C LYS A 192 16.51 -20.12 -6.96
N VAL A 193 16.48 -19.04 -6.13
CA VAL A 193 15.33 -18.13 -6.02
C VAL A 193 15.06 -17.45 -7.35
N GLU A 194 16.07 -16.86 -7.97
CA GLU A 194 15.95 -16.20 -9.26
C GLU A 194 15.42 -17.13 -10.35
N GLY A 195 15.97 -18.35 -10.44
CA GLY A 195 15.51 -19.37 -11.38
C GLY A 195 14.05 -19.75 -11.19
N SER A 196 13.62 -19.98 -9.93
CA SER A 196 12.22 -20.29 -9.59
C SER A 196 11.27 -19.14 -9.96
N LEU A 197 11.64 -17.90 -9.64
CA LEU A 197 10.82 -16.72 -9.95
C LEU A 197 10.70 -16.46 -11.45
N MET A 198 11.76 -16.65 -12.21
CA MET A 198 11.72 -16.55 -13.67
C MET A 198 10.80 -17.60 -14.29
N ALA A 199 10.82 -18.82 -13.77
CA ALA A 199 9.97 -19.91 -14.25
C ALA A 199 8.49 -19.74 -13.88
N ALA A 200 8.20 -19.12 -12.72
CA ALA A 200 6.84 -18.94 -12.21
C ALA A 200 5.99 -17.99 -13.05
N GLY A 201 6.60 -17.02 -13.71
CA GLY A 201 5.89 -16.01 -14.50
C GLY A 201 5.21 -14.93 -13.67
N PRO A 202 4.29 -14.15 -14.27
CA PRO A 202 3.73 -12.97 -13.64
C PRO A 202 2.72 -13.31 -12.53
N VAL A 203 2.77 -12.56 -11.42
CA VAL A 203 1.87 -12.65 -10.26
C VAL A 203 0.39 -12.67 -10.65
N THR A 204 0.01 -11.82 -11.62
CA THR A 204 -1.40 -11.74 -12.08
C THR A 204 -1.88 -13.04 -12.72
N GLY A 205 -1.01 -13.74 -13.42
CA GLY A 205 -1.33 -15.06 -14.01
C GLY A 205 -1.55 -16.11 -12.92
N LEU A 206 -0.69 -16.13 -11.91
CA LEU A 206 -0.78 -17.06 -10.79
C LEU A 206 -2.09 -16.85 -10.01
N LEU A 207 -2.36 -15.60 -9.58
CA LEU A 207 -3.55 -15.26 -8.78
C LEU A 207 -4.86 -15.34 -9.56
N ARG A 208 -4.84 -15.23 -10.90
CA ARG A 208 -6.02 -15.44 -11.73
C ARG A 208 -6.41 -16.92 -11.79
N ASN A 209 -5.41 -17.81 -11.82
CA ASN A 209 -5.62 -19.26 -11.88
C ASN A 209 -6.02 -19.81 -10.51
N ASP A 210 -5.35 -19.36 -9.46
CA ASP A 210 -5.65 -19.71 -8.08
C ASP A 210 -5.46 -18.47 -7.19
N PRO A 211 -6.53 -17.92 -6.58
CA PRO A 211 -6.45 -16.71 -5.74
C PRO A 211 -5.85 -16.96 -4.36
N ASP A 212 -5.42 -18.18 -4.02
CA ASP A 212 -4.73 -18.48 -2.77
C ASP A 212 -3.29 -17.96 -2.80
N PRO A 213 -2.88 -17.07 -1.89
CA PRO A 213 -1.50 -16.59 -1.80
C PRO A 213 -0.50 -17.71 -1.47
N GLU A 214 -0.93 -18.81 -0.83
CA GLU A 214 -0.07 -19.97 -0.59
C GLU A 214 0.25 -20.70 -1.90
N ALA A 215 -0.76 -20.96 -2.73
CA ALA A 215 -0.56 -21.59 -4.03
C ALA A 215 0.39 -20.75 -4.90
N MET A 216 0.19 -19.43 -4.92
CA MET A 216 1.10 -18.50 -5.61
C MET A 216 2.53 -18.61 -5.09
N LEU A 217 2.73 -18.58 -3.77
CA LEU A 217 4.07 -18.62 -3.18
C LEU A 217 4.78 -19.96 -3.41
N ARG A 218 4.06 -21.08 -3.26
CA ARG A 218 4.61 -22.42 -3.55
C ARG A 218 4.98 -22.58 -5.02
N HIS A 219 4.26 -21.94 -5.93
CA HIS A 219 4.61 -21.93 -7.34
C HIS A 219 5.84 -21.05 -7.61
N ALA A 220 5.87 -19.85 -7.02
CA ALA A 220 6.97 -18.89 -7.16
C ALA A 220 8.29 -19.40 -6.57
N LEU A 221 8.24 -20.26 -5.54
CA LEU A 221 9.37 -20.89 -4.88
C LEU A 221 9.29 -22.41 -4.98
N SER A 222 9.02 -22.94 -6.19
CA SER A 222 8.81 -24.38 -6.43
C SER A 222 9.99 -25.26 -6.04
N ASP A 223 11.20 -24.72 -6.05
CA ASP A 223 12.43 -25.42 -5.67
C ASP A 223 12.69 -25.44 -4.16
N PHE A 224 11.81 -24.82 -3.35
CA PHE A 224 11.96 -24.72 -1.90
C PHE A 224 10.81 -25.41 -1.17
N ASP A 225 11.16 -26.08 -0.09
CA ASP A 225 10.17 -26.67 0.82
C ASP A 225 9.75 -25.59 1.85
N LEU A 226 8.52 -25.11 1.74
CA LEU A 226 8.01 -23.99 2.53
C LEU A 226 7.15 -24.48 3.70
N GLU A 227 7.40 -23.95 4.88
CA GLU A 227 6.56 -24.02 6.05
C GLU A 227 5.76 -22.74 6.20
N ILE A 228 4.43 -22.86 6.28
CA ILE A 228 3.53 -21.72 6.51
C ILE A 228 3.47 -21.44 8.00
N LEU A 229 3.90 -20.25 8.40
CA LEU A 229 3.95 -19.82 9.80
C LEU A 229 2.66 -19.15 10.25
N GLU A 230 2.01 -18.44 9.33
CA GLU A 230 0.82 -17.63 9.63
C GLU A 230 -0.06 -17.50 8.39
N ARG A 231 -1.37 -17.44 8.63
CA ARG A 231 -2.38 -17.08 7.64
C ARG A 231 -3.41 -16.20 8.30
N SER A 232 -3.62 -15.00 7.80
CA SER A 232 -4.54 -14.02 8.36
C SER A 232 -5.39 -13.35 7.27
N PRO A 233 -6.67 -13.03 7.56
CA PRO A 233 -7.48 -12.21 6.68
C PRO A 233 -6.99 -10.77 6.71
N ILE A 234 -7.08 -10.10 5.56
CA ILE A 234 -6.78 -8.68 5.41
C ILE A 234 -7.91 -7.96 4.69
N GLU A 235 -8.07 -6.67 4.96
CA GLU A 235 -9.13 -5.88 4.34
C GLU A 235 -8.73 -4.41 4.10
N TYR A 236 -9.50 -3.72 3.27
CA TYR A 236 -9.44 -2.27 3.18
C TYR A 236 -10.14 -1.67 4.38
N ARG A 237 -9.39 -1.10 5.33
CA ARG A 237 -9.90 -0.57 6.59
C ARG A 237 -9.44 0.86 6.81
N CYS A 238 -10.38 1.79 6.87
CA CYS A 238 -10.09 3.17 7.24
C CYS A 238 -10.40 3.40 8.72
N TYR A 239 -9.48 4.02 9.43
CA TYR A 239 -9.61 4.37 10.85
C TYR A 239 -10.00 5.84 11.05
N CYS A 240 -10.63 6.47 10.04
CA CYS A 240 -11.15 7.82 10.22
C CYS A 240 -12.29 7.80 11.24
N SER A 241 -12.32 8.84 12.06
CA SER A 241 -13.39 9.08 13.02
C SER A 241 -13.70 10.57 13.05
N ARG A 242 -14.88 10.93 13.56
CA ARG A 242 -15.25 12.32 13.77
C ARG A 242 -14.19 13.07 14.55
N ASP A 243 -13.72 12.51 15.67
CA ASP A 243 -12.69 13.12 16.52
C ASP A 243 -11.35 13.38 15.79
N ARG A 244 -10.96 12.48 14.87
CA ARG A 244 -9.75 12.68 14.05
C ARG A 244 -9.93 13.81 13.05
N MET A 245 -11.09 13.91 12.41
CA MET A 245 -11.42 14.96 11.47
C MET A 245 -11.56 16.32 12.17
N GLU A 246 -12.21 16.36 13.32
CA GLU A 246 -12.32 17.58 14.15
C GLU A 246 -10.94 18.05 14.62
N ARG A 247 -10.03 17.17 15.01
CA ARG A 247 -8.63 17.55 15.33
C ARG A 247 -7.91 18.15 14.13
N ALA A 248 -8.15 17.64 12.92
CA ALA A 248 -7.57 18.21 11.71
C ALA A 248 -8.10 19.66 11.47
N LEU A 249 -9.39 19.90 11.67
CA LEU A 249 -9.96 21.27 11.65
C LEU A 249 -9.33 22.18 12.70
N ILE A 250 -9.25 21.72 13.94
CA ILE A 250 -8.66 22.47 15.05
C ILE A 250 -7.21 22.87 14.74
N SER A 251 -6.45 22.05 14.00
CA SER A 251 -5.08 22.37 13.61
C SER A 251 -4.93 23.51 12.60
N LEU A 252 -6.01 23.91 11.93
CA LEU A 252 -6.02 25.09 11.04
C LEU A 252 -5.95 26.42 11.83
N GLY A 253 -6.35 26.38 13.10
CA GLY A 253 -6.34 27.55 13.96
C GLY A 253 -7.66 28.33 13.98
N PRO A 254 -7.78 29.28 14.95
CA PRO A 254 -9.06 29.95 15.19
C PRO A 254 -9.48 30.90 14.06
N GLU A 255 -8.53 31.50 13.33
CA GLU A 255 -8.79 32.44 12.25
C GLU A 255 -9.47 31.74 11.06
N GLU A 256 -8.92 30.61 10.61
CA GLU A 256 -9.49 29.81 9.52
C GLU A 256 -10.86 29.23 9.89
N LEU A 257 -11.01 28.74 11.13
CA LEU A 257 -12.30 28.25 11.61
C LEU A 257 -13.36 29.38 11.63
N GLN A 258 -12.97 30.59 12.02
CA GLN A 258 -13.87 31.73 12.01
C GLN A 258 -14.27 32.12 10.58
N ALA A 259 -13.33 32.12 9.62
CA ALA A 259 -13.61 32.35 8.21
C ALA A 259 -14.64 31.34 7.66
N MET A 260 -14.49 30.03 7.97
CA MET A 260 -15.47 29.00 7.58
C MET A 260 -16.86 29.27 8.17
N ILE A 261 -16.95 29.75 9.44
CA ILE A 261 -18.20 30.09 10.09
C ILE A 261 -18.87 31.25 9.35
N ASP A 262 -18.11 32.31 9.02
CA ASP A 262 -18.62 33.53 8.43
C ASP A 262 -19.03 33.36 6.96
N GLU A 263 -18.26 32.54 6.20
CA GLU A 263 -18.49 32.36 4.77
C GLU A 263 -19.52 31.27 4.45
N GLN A 264 -19.47 30.12 5.16
CA GLN A 264 -20.24 28.93 4.81
C GLN A 264 -21.21 28.48 5.90
N GLY A 265 -20.94 28.82 7.16
CA GLY A 265 -21.73 28.41 8.31
C GLY A 265 -21.65 26.93 8.67
N SER A 266 -20.92 26.11 7.90
CA SER A 266 -20.70 24.67 8.15
C SER A 266 -19.51 24.19 7.33
N ALA A 267 -19.01 22.98 7.62
CA ALA A 267 -17.97 22.34 6.84
C ALA A 267 -18.27 20.85 6.61
N ASP A 268 -18.05 20.39 5.38
CA ASP A 268 -18.09 18.97 5.05
C ASP A 268 -16.66 18.42 4.91
N LEU A 269 -16.30 17.49 5.80
CA LEU A 269 -14.99 16.86 5.85
C LEU A 269 -15.02 15.52 5.15
N THR A 270 -14.35 15.43 4.01
CA THR A 270 -14.20 14.17 3.28
C THR A 270 -12.88 13.49 3.63
N CYS A 271 -12.93 12.24 4.06
CA CYS A 271 -11.74 11.47 4.31
C CYS A 271 -11.02 11.13 2.99
N ARG A 272 -9.71 11.41 2.89
CA ARG A 272 -8.92 11.09 1.68
C ARG A 272 -8.77 9.59 1.41
N PHE A 273 -8.96 8.74 2.42
CA PHE A 273 -8.80 7.28 2.30
C PHE A 273 -10.10 6.52 2.07
N CYS A 274 -11.24 7.13 2.35
CA CYS A 274 -12.55 6.53 2.12
C CYS A 274 -13.56 7.64 1.78
N ASP A 275 -14.69 7.23 1.28
CA ASP A 275 -15.76 8.15 0.86
C ASP A 275 -16.62 8.68 2.04
N ASN A 276 -16.14 8.52 3.29
CA ASN A 276 -16.87 9.00 4.45
C ASN A 276 -16.81 10.53 4.55
N VAL A 277 -17.98 11.15 4.58
CA VAL A 277 -18.15 12.59 4.77
C VAL A 277 -18.70 12.84 6.16
N GLN A 278 -18.05 13.73 6.91
CA GLN A 278 -18.52 14.20 8.21
C GLN A 278 -18.97 15.66 8.09
N HIS A 279 -20.24 15.90 8.36
CA HIS A 279 -20.78 17.24 8.44
C HIS A 279 -20.47 17.86 9.81
N VAL A 280 -19.88 19.06 9.79
CA VAL A 280 -19.57 19.87 10.98
C VAL A 280 -20.45 21.11 10.93
N SER A 281 -21.36 21.23 11.89
CA SER A 281 -22.30 22.33 11.96
C SER A 281 -21.62 23.64 12.42
N LYS A 282 -22.30 24.76 12.23
CA LYS A 282 -21.86 26.06 12.77
C LYS A 282 -21.61 26.01 14.27
N ALA A 283 -22.50 25.37 15.02
CA ALA A 283 -22.35 25.22 16.46
C ALA A 283 -21.09 24.43 16.88
N ASP A 284 -20.76 23.38 16.09
CA ASP A 284 -19.54 22.60 16.32
C ASP A 284 -18.29 23.45 16.03
N LEU A 285 -18.25 24.19 14.92
CA LEU A 285 -17.14 25.09 14.58
C LEU A 285 -16.95 26.18 15.64
N GLU A 286 -18.02 26.82 16.09
CA GLU A 286 -17.98 27.80 17.18
C GLU A 286 -17.48 27.18 18.50
N ALA A 287 -17.84 25.92 18.80
CA ALA A 287 -17.33 25.23 19.97
C ALA A 287 -15.81 24.97 19.88
N MET A 288 -15.31 24.63 18.69
CA MET A 288 -13.88 24.43 18.43
C MET A 288 -13.10 25.75 18.61
N VAL A 289 -13.59 26.87 18.07
CA VAL A 289 -12.98 28.20 18.25
C VAL A 289 -12.91 28.58 19.73
N ARG A 290 -14.02 28.42 20.49
CA ARG A 290 -14.03 28.67 21.94
C ARG A 290 -13.06 27.78 22.70
N GLY A 291 -12.88 26.54 22.24
CA GLY A 291 -11.92 25.59 22.85
C GLY A 291 -10.46 25.99 22.65
N LEU A 292 -10.12 26.56 21.51
CA LEU A 292 -8.77 27.07 21.22
C LEU A 292 -8.48 28.33 22.02
N GLN A 293 -9.42 29.29 22.09
CA GLN A 293 -9.23 30.54 22.84
C GLN A 293 -9.03 30.36 24.35
N LYS A 294 -9.54 29.25 24.94
CA LYS A 294 -9.33 28.94 26.35
C LYS A 294 -7.96 28.33 26.65
N LYS A 295 -7.22 27.88 25.64
CA LYS A 295 -5.89 27.25 25.77
C LYS A 295 -4.75 28.22 25.48
N MET A 296 -5.04 29.40 24.96
CA MET A 296 -4.12 30.52 24.80
C MET A 296 -4.09 31.37 26.06
#